data_c1b0f41613673a384f8ba79cb6522588
#
_entry.id   c1b0f41613673a384f8ba79cb6522588
#
_cell.length_a   1.000
_cell.length_b   1.000
_cell.length_c   1.000
_cell.angle_alpha   90.00
_cell.angle_beta   90.00
_cell.angle_gamma   90.00
#
_symmetry.space_group_name_H-M   'P 1'
#
loop_
_entity.id
_entity.type
_entity.pdbx_description
1 polymer ?
#
loop_
_entity_poly.entity_id
_entity_poly.type
_entity_poly.pdbx_seq_one_letter_code
_entity_poly.pdbx_strand_id
1 'polypeptide(L)'
;MYNPASILHTVEKCSEVRPRVAVFTLGTNHVYILKETGEIVDNCQKRPQRLFEERELNVDECAGYLQKAINLLKSQTAASDGSEGTLKVIITVSPIRYAKYGYHGSQLSKATLLLAADKLVKENPGVVSYFPAYEIMNDELRDYRFYKEDMLHPSQQALEYIWEQFRATYFGKAAEQFLEDWRPIREALGHKPSIPRARNTRSSSPGRKRRKDNLRRNIISYKMEKYHLL
;
A
#
# COMPACT_ATOMS: atom_id res chain seq x y z
N MET A 1 3.70 -3.74 -7.71
CA MET A 1 2.66 -2.81 -8.16
C MET A 1 1.34 -3.51 -7.94
N TYR A 2 0.40 -2.89 -7.24
CA TYR A 2 -0.77 -3.61 -6.75
C TYR A 2 -1.94 -3.49 -7.74
N ASN A 3 -2.34 -4.63 -8.30
CA ASN A 3 -3.62 -4.79 -8.97
C ASN A 3 -4.63 -5.45 -7.99
N PRO A 4 -5.94 -5.47 -8.29
CA PRO A 4 -6.95 -6.03 -7.40
C PRO A 4 -6.73 -7.50 -7.01
N ALA A 5 -6.25 -8.34 -7.91
CA ALA A 5 -5.96 -9.74 -7.62
C ALA A 5 -4.74 -9.91 -6.70
N SER A 6 -3.69 -9.09 -6.87
CA SER A 6 -2.54 -9.04 -5.96
C SER A 6 -2.93 -8.67 -4.54
N ILE A 7 -3.89 -7.75 -4.39
CA ILE A 7 -4.41 -7.36 -3.07
C ILE A 7 -5.10 -8.56 -2.41
N LEU A 8 -5.97 -9.27 -3.11
CA LEU A 8 -6.61 -10.47 -2.59
C LEU A 8 -5.57 -11.50 -2.13
N HIS A 9 -4.59 -11.82 -2.99
CA HIS A 9 -3.53 -12.77 -2.65
C HIS A 9 -2.70 -12.36 -1.43
N THR A 10 -2.45 -11.05 -1.26
CA THR A 10 -1.76 -10.52 -0.07
C THR A 10 -2.59 -10.73 1.19
N VAL A 11 -3.89 -10.45 1.13
CA VAL A 11 -4.81 -10.65 2.26
C VAL A 11 -4.93 -12.12 2.65
N GLU A 12 -4.99 -13.02 1.68
CA GLU A 12 -5.02 -14.48 1.92
C GLU A 12 -3.79 -14.98 2.69
N LYS A 13 -2.62 -14.39 2.42
CA LYS A 13 -1.37 -14.71 3.14
C LYS A 13 -1.26 -14.10 4.53
N CYS A 14 -2.06 -13.10 4.85
CA CYS A 14 -2.02 -12.38 6.12
C CYS A 14 -3.07 -12.91 7.13
N SER A 15 -3.33 -14.21 7.15
CA SER A 15 -4.39 -14.85 7.95
C SER A 15 -4.29 -14.64 9.47
N GLU A 16 -3.12 -14.25 9.99
CA GLU A 16 -2.91 -14.00 11.43
C GLU A 16 -3.15 -12.53 11.84
N VAL A 17 -3.34 -11.64 10.85
CA VAL A 17 -3.51 -10.21 11.10
C VAL A 17 -4.99 -9.87 11.22
N ARG A 18 -5.39 -9.18 12.29
CA ARG A 18 -6.74 -8.67 12.51
C ARG A 18 -6.77 -7.14 12.38
N PRO A 19 -6.70 -6.58 11.16
CA PRO A 19 -6.62 -5.14 10.98
C PRO A 19 -7.97 -4.49 11.29
N ARG A 20 -7.95 -3.36 12.01
CA ARG A 20 -9.13 -2.49 12.15
C ARG A 20 -9.27 -1.55 10.95
N VAL A 21 -8.16 -1.23 10.31
CA VAL A 21 -8.11 -0.40 9.11
C VAL A 21 -7.22 -1.07 8.08
N ALA A 22 -7.72 -1.20 6.85
CA ALA A 22 -6.95 -1.64 5.70
C ALA A 22 -6.92 -0.53 4.63
N VAL A 23 -5.76 -0.30 4.01
CA VAL A 23 -5.62 0.66 2.91
C VAL A 23 -5.21 -0.09 1.65
N PHE A 24 -6.06 -0.01 0.61
CA PHE A 24 -5.81 -0.62 -0.69
C PHE A 24 -5.40 0.45 -1.69
N THR A 25 -4.14 0.42 -2.12
CA THR A 25 -3.62 1.34 -3.14
C THR A 25 -3.58 0.65 -4.50
N LEU A 26 -4.51 1.00 -5.38
CA LEU A 26 -4.64 0.40 -6.71
C LEU A 26 -3.72 1.10 -7.71
N GLY A 27 -2.92 0.35 -8.44
CA GLY A 27 -2.00 0.88 -9.44
C GLY A 27 -2.51 0.71 -10.87
N THR A 28 -2.92 -0.49 -11.23
CA THR A 28 -3.33 -0.91 -12.58
C THR A 28 -4.38 -2.02 -12.52
N ASN A 29 -5.19 -2.15 -13.59
CA ASN A 29 -6.08 -3.29 -13.80
C ASN A 29 -5.42 -4.44 -14.57
N HIS A 30 -4.16 -4.27 -15.01
CA HIS A 30 -3.42 -5.33 -15.69
C HIS A 30 -2.92 -6.38 -14.69
N VAL A 31 -3.08 -7.64 -15.07
CA VAL A 31 -2.62 -8.81 -14.31
C VAL A 31 -1.75 -9.71 -15.18
N TYR A 32 -0.85 -10.46 -14.54
CA TYR A 32 -0.08 -11.50 -15.20
C TYR A 32 -0.61 -12.87 -14.79
N ILE A 33 -0.84 -13.72 -15.78
CA ILE A 33 -1.29 -15.10 -15.59
C ILE A 33 -0.12 -16.02 -15.95
N LEU A 34 0.28 -16.90 -15.03
CA LEU A 34 1.28 -17.92 -15.33
C LEU A 34 0.65 -18.98 -16.22
N LYS A 35 1.14 -19.11 -17.47
CA LYS A 35 0.56 -20.05 -18.47
C LYS A 35 0.54 -21.50 -18.04
N GLU A 36 1.50 -21.89 -17.21
CA GLU A 36 1.64 -23.26 -16.72
C GLU A 36 0.49 -23.66 -15.77
N THR A 37 0.06 -22.74 -14.88
CA THR A 37 -0.93 -23.02 -13.84
C THR A 37 -2.26 -22.32 -14.06
N GLY A 38 -2.31 -21.29 -14.93
CA GLY A 38 -3.46 -20.41 -15.09
C GLY A 38 -3.69 -19.45 -13.91
N GLU A 39 -2.77 -19.39 -12.96
CA GLU A 39 -2.87 -18.54 -11.78
C GLU A 39 -2.45 -17.10 -12.08
N ILE A 40 -3.18 -16.15 -11.49
CA ILE A 40 -2.78 -14.75 -11.48
C ILE A 40 -1.64 -14.58 -10.49
N VAL A 41 -0.54 -13.97 -10.95
CA VAL A 41 0.65 -13.69 -10.15
C VAL A 41 0.87 -12.18 -9.97
N ASP A 42 1.53 -11.79 -8.89
CA ASP A 42 1.79 -10.38 -8.57
C ASP A 42 2.70 -9.70 -9.59
N ASN A 43 3.70 -10.42 -10.07
CA ASN A 43 4.66 -9.96 -11.08
C ASN A 43 5.40 -11.16 -11.68
N CYS A 44 6.16 -10.93 -12.75
CA CYS A 44 6.92 -11.99 -13.41
C CYS A 44 8.16 -12.45 -12.64
N GLN A 45 8.50 -11.88 -11.48
CA GLN A 45 9.64 -12.24 -10.61
C GLN A 45 10.97 -12.40 -11.37
N LYS A 46 11.22 -11.55 -12.36
CA LYS A 46 12.37 -11.63 -13.30
C LYS A 46 12.42 -12.91 -14.16
N ARG A 47 11.38 -13.73 -14.17
CA ARG A 47 11.25 -14.87 -15.08
C ARG A 47 10.95 -14.38 -16.51
N PRO A 48 11.28 -15.16 -17.55
CA PRO A 48 11.01 -14.78 -18.94
C PRO A 48 9.53 -14.43 -19.18
N GLN A 49 9.27 -13.30 -19.79
CA GLN A 49 7.91 -12.79 -20.04
C GLN A 49 7.04 -13.78 -20.84
N ARG A 50 7.63 -14.59 -21.72
CA ARG A 50 6.92 -15.63 -22.51
C ARG A 50 6.16 -16.66 -21.67
N LEU A 51 6.50 -16.81 -20.38
CA LEU A 51 5.82 -17.72 -19.45
C LEU A 51 4.50 -17.17 -18.93
N PHE A 52 4.25 -15.89 -19.16
CA PHE A 52 3.08 -15.20 -18.66
C PHE A 52 2.20 -14.71 -19.83
N GLU A 53 0.92 -14.67 -19.54
CA GLU A 53 -0.06 -13.93 -20.30
C GLU A 53 -0.40 -12.66 -19.53
N GLU A 54 -0.49 -11.52 -20.22
CA GLU A 54 -0.95 -10.28 -19.63
C GLU A 54 -2.39 -10.04 -20.03
N ARG A 55 -3.24 -9.73 -19.07
CA ARG A 55 -4.67 -9.49 -19.28
C ARG A 55 -5.11 -8.25 -18.52
N GLU A 56 -6.06 -7.52 -19.09
CA GLU A 56 -6.76 -6.43 -18.42
C GLU A 56 -8.01 -6.99 -17.72
N LEU A 57 -8.19 -6.61 -16.45
CA LEU A 57 -9.42 -6.86 -15.73
C LEU A 57 -10.44 -5.78 -16.06
N ASN A 58 -11.70 -6.17 -16.21
CA ASN A 58 -12.80 -5.22 -16.30
C ASN A 58 -13.24 -4.72 -14.91
N VAL A 59 -14.21 -3.80 -14.86
CA VAL A 59 -14.69 -3.18 -13.61
C VAL A 59 -15.23 -4.22 -12.63
N ASP A 60 -16.03 -5.18 -13.11
CA ASP A 60 -16.65 -6.19 -12.25
C ASP A 60 -15.64 -7.19 -11.71
N GLU A 61 -14.66 -7.58 -12.51
CA GLU A 61 -13.55 -8.42 -12.08
C GLU A 61 -12.70 -7.72 -11.01
N CYS A 62 -12.37 -6.43 -11.22
CA CYS A 62 -11.64 -5.63 -10.23
C CYS A 62 -12.40 -5.53 -8.91
N ALA A 63 -13.69 -5.18 -8.97
CA ALA A 63 -14.55 -5.11 -7.80
C ALA A 63 -14.69 -6.47 -7.12
N GLY A 64 -14.83 -7.55 -7.89
CA GLY A 64 -14.96 -8.92 -7.38
C GLY A 64 -13.74 -9.39 -6.58
N TYR A 65 -12.51 -9.13 -7.06
CA TYR A 65 -11.29 -9.45 -6.31
C TYR A 65 -11.18 -8.67 -5.01
N LEU A 66 -11.47 -7.36 -5.05
CA LEU A 66 -11.41 -6.51 -3.87
C LEU A 66 -12.51 -6.86 -2.87
N GLN A 67 -13.73 -7.19 -3.32
CA GLN A 67 -14.81 -7.63 -2.45
C GLN A 67 -14.47 -8.92 -1.72
N LYS A 68 -13.81 -9.89 -2.40
CA LYS A 68 -13.32 -11.11 -1.75
C LYS A 68 -12.29 -10.77 -0.66
N ALA A 69 -11.35 -9.85 -0.93
CA ALA A 69 -10.37 -9.39 0.04
C ALA A 69 -11.04 -8.72 1.26
N ILE A 70 -12.05 -7.87 1.03
CA ILE A 70 -12.82 -7.22 2.09
C ILE A 70 -13.56 -8.26 2.94
N ASN A 71 -14.22 -9.24 2.32
CA ASN A 71 -14.94 -10.29 3.03
C ASN A 71 -14.01 -11.13 3.88
N LEU A 72 -12.82 -11.46 3.36
CA LEU A 72 -11.81 -12.20 4.10
C LEU A 72 -11.30 -11.41 5.31
N LEU A 73 -11.02 -10.11 5.16
CA LEU A 73 -10.66 -9.24 6.28
C LEU A 73 -11.78 -9.14 7.32
N LYS A 74 -13.04 -9.02 6.90
CA LYS A 74 -14.20 -9.02 7.82
C LYS A 74 -14.23 -10.31 8.64
N SER A 75 -14.04 -11.46 8.02
CA SER A 75 -14.04 -12.74 8.73
C SER A 75 -12.89 -12.89 9.73
N GLN A 76 -11.73 -12.28 9.44
CA GLN A 76 -10.56 -12.28 10.32
C GLN A 76 -10.71 -11.30 11.50
N THR A 77 -11.49 -10.23 11.33
CA THR A 77 -11.71 -9.19 12.37
C THR A 77 -12.87 -9.49 13.29
N ALA A 78 -13.74 -10.44 12.94
CA ALA A 78 -14.80 -10.89 13.84
C ALA A 78 -14.20 -11.39 15.16
N ALA A 79 -14.62 -10.81 16.28
CA ALA A 79 -14.16 -11.23 17.57
C ALA A 79 -14.68 -12.62 17.91
N SER A 80 -13.95 -13.39 18.73
CA SER A 80 -14.34 -14.73 19.18
C SER A 80 -15.63 -14.72 20.05
N ASP A 81 -16.09 -13.56 20.48
CA ASP A 81 -17.34 -13.34 21.23
C ASP A 81 -18.55 -13.00 20.34
N GLY A 82 -18.40 -13.03 19.01
CA GLY A 82 -19.45 -12.71 18.05
C GLY A 82 -19.73 -11.21 17.85
N SER A 83 -18.97 -10.32 18.49
CA SER A 83 -19.05 -8.90 18.20
C SER A 83 -18.43 -8.60 16.82
N GLU A 84 -19.17 -7.88 15.95
CA GLU A 84 -18.61 -7.44 14.68
C GLU A 84 -17.43 -6.46 14.92
N GLY A 85 -16.22 -6.91 14.57
CA GLY A 85 -15.07 -6.03 14.54
C GLY A 85 -15.32 -4.88 13.55
N THR A 86 -15.06 -3.63 13.97
CA THR A 86 -15.24 -2.45 13.11
C THR A 86 -14.12 -2.33 12.08
N LEU A 87 -14.13 -3.18 11.04
CA LEU A 87 -13.22 -3.02 9.91
C LEU A 87 -13.58 -1.78 9.10
N LYS A 88 -12.59 -0.95 8.82
CA LYS A 88 -12.65 0.13 7.83
C LYS A 88 -11.68 -0.16 6.70
N VAL A 89 -12.10 0.02 5.48
CA VAL A 89 -11.27 -0.16 4.28
C VAL A 89 -11.22 1.17 3.53
N ILE A 90 -10.02 1.65 3.27
CA ILE A 90 -9.78 2.84 2.47
C ILE A 90 -9.22 2.38 1.13
N ILE A 91 -9.93 2.68 0.04
CA ILE A 91 -9.46 2.41 -1.32
C ILE A 91 -8.93 3.71 -1.90
N THR A 92 -7.79 3.65 -2.57
CA THR A 92 -7.24 4.78 -3.31
C THR A 92 -6.62 4.31 -4.64
N VAL A 93 -6.72 5.14 -5.67
CA VAL A 93 -6.06 4.89 -6.96
C VAL A 93 -4.76 5.68 -7.00
N SER A 94 -3.66 4.99 -7.24
CA SER A 94 -2.33 5.60 -7.31
C SER A 94 -2.21 6.53 -8.52
N PRO A 95 -1.64 7.73 -8.36
CA PRO A 95 -1.41 8.66 -9.46
C PRO A 95 -0.22 8.31 -10.37
N ILE A 96 0.46 7.21 -10.13
CA ILE A 96 1.55 6.75 -10.99
C ILE A 96 1.07 6.52 -12.43
N ARG A 97 1.85 6.92 -13.42
CA ARG A 97 1.60 6.68 -14.84
C ARG A 97 2.31 5.42 -15.30
N TYR A 98 1.69 4.69 -16.23
CA TYR A 98 2.26 3.48 -16.81
C TYR A 98 2.66 3.71 -18.26
N ALA A 99 3.93 4.03 -18.51
CA ALA A 99 4.47 4.24 -19.85
C ALA A 99 4.32 2.99 -20.75
N LYS A 100 4.35 1.79 -20.16
CA LYS A 100 4.21 0.51 -20.88
C LYS A 100 2.93 0.43 -21.72
N TYR A 101 1.84 1.00 -21.22
CA TYR A 101 0.53 0.96 -21.87
C TYR A 101 0.24 2.21 -22.71
N GLY A 102 1.20 3.13 -22.78
CA GLY A 102 0.98 4.48 -23.29
C GLY A 102 0.06 5.30 -22.37
N TYR A 103 -0.04 6.59 -22.65
CA TYR A 103 -0.84 7.48 -21.79
C TYR A 103 -2.34 7.15 -21.86
N HIS A 104 -2.84 6.81 -23.05
CA HIS A 104 -4.25 6.43 -23.23
C HIS A 104 -4.58 5.16 -22.46
N GLY A 105 -3.82 4.07 -22.65
CA GLY A 105 -4.04 2.82 -21.92
C GLY A 105 -3.90 2.98 -20.40
N SER A 106 -2.95 3.82 -19.95
CA SER A 106 -2.83 4.16 -18.53
C SER A 106 -4.10 4.85 -17.99
N GLN A 107 -4.71 5.77 -18.75
CA GLN A 107 -5.96 6.43 -18.35
C GLN A 107 -7.15 5.46 -18.33
N LEU A 108 -7.27 4.57 -19.33
CA LEU A 108 -8.32 3.54 -19.33
C LEU A 108 -8.20 2.60 -18.12
N SER A 109 -6.97 2.20 -17.79
CA SER A 109 -6.70 1.40 -16.59
C SER A 109 -7.15 2.14 -15.32
N LYS A 110 -6.85 3.45 -15.19
CA LYS A 110 -7.29 4.25 -14.04
C LYS A 110 -8.81 4.38 -13.99
N ALA A 111 -9.46 4.64 -15.12
CA ALA A 111 -10.93 4.72 -15.20
C ALA A 111 -11.59 3.43 -14.72
N THR A 112 -11.09 2.26 -15.13
CA THR A 112 -11.57 0.95 -14.66
C THR A 112 -11.44 0.81 -13.15
N LEU A 113 -10.31 1.23 -12.56
CA LEU A 113 -10.08 1.15 -11.12
C LEU A 113 -10.96 2.13 -10.33
N LEU A 114 -11.19 3.35 -10.87
CA LEU A 114 -12.07 4.35 -10.26
C LEU A 114 -13.51 3.86 -10.21
N LEU A 115 -14.01 3.30 -11.32
CA LEU A 115 -15.36 2.72 -11.37
C LEU A 115 -15.52 1.52 -10.42
N ALA A 116 -14.50 0.67 -10.32
CA ALA A 116 -14.50 -0.45 -9.38
C ALA A 116 -14.49 0.02 -7.92
N ALA A 117 -13.72 1.07 -7.60
CA ALA A 117 -13.70 1.67 -6.26
C ALA A 117 -15.04 2.29 -5.90
N ASP A 118 -15.67 3.07 -6.81
CA ASP A 118 -17.00 3.66 -6.61
C ASP A 118 -18.07 2.60 -6.36
N LYS A 119 -18.04 1.51 -7.15
CA LYS A 119 -18.95 0.37 -6.94
C LYS A 119 -18.80 -0.22 -5.53
N LEU A 120 -17.57 -0.46 -5.08
CA LEU A 120 -17.31 -1.03 -3.75
C LEU A 120 -17.74 -0.11 -2.61
N VAL A 121 -17.55 1.20 -2.74
CA VAL A 121 -18.03 2.19 -1.76
C VAL A 121 -19.55 2.12 -1.64
N LYS A 122 -20.26 2.03 -2.76
CA LYS A 122 -21.74 1.93 -2.79
C LYS A 122 -22.25 0.61 -2.21
N GLU A 123 -21.55 -0.50 -2.49
CA GLU A 123 -21.94 -1.84 -2.04
C GLU A 123 -21.55 -2.14 -0.57
N ASN A 124 -20.63 -1.35 0.03
CA ASN A 124 -20.16 -1.54 1.40
C ASN A 124 -20.26 -0.26 2.24
N PRO A 125 -21.48 0.31 2.42
CA PRO A 125 -21.65 1.57 3.15
C PRO A 125 -21.14 1.44 4.59
N GLY A 126 -20.44 2.47 5.05
CA GLY A 126 -19.88 2.50 6.40
C GLY A 126 -18.64 1.62 6.63
N VAL A 127 -18.27 0.74 5.70
CA VAL A 127 -17.07 -0.09 5.75
C VAL A 127 -15.99 0.43 4.79
N VAL A 128 -16.36 0.68 3.54
CA VAL A 128 -15.42 1.12 2.49
C VAL A 128 -15.57 2.62 2.27
N SER A 129 -14.42 3.30 2.17
CA SER A 129 -14.32 4.69 1.74
C SER A 129 -13.27 4.83 0.63
N TYR A 130 -13.40 5.87 -0.18
CA TYR A 130 -12.43 6.21 -1.22
C TYR A 130 -11.62 7.44 -0.82
N PHE A 131 -10.28 7.36 -1.00
CA PHE A 131 -9.39 8.51 -0.86
C PHE A 131 -8.86 8.93 -2.23
N PRO A 132 -9.09 10.19 -2.66
CA PRO A 132 -8.88 10.62 -4.04
C PRO A 132 -7.42 11.01 -4.36
N ALA A 133 -6.45 10.11 -4.11
CA ALA A 133 -5.04 10.43 -4.37
C ALA A 133 -4.73 10.66 -5.87
N TYR A 134 -5.48 9.99 -6.76
CA TYR A 134 -5.35 10.17 -8.19
C TYR A 134 -5.84 11.55 -8.62
N GLU A 135 -6.98 11.97 -8.14
CA GLU A 135 -7.60 13.26 -8.43
C GLU A 135 -6.80 14.43 -7.82
N ILE A 136 -6.32 14.29 -6.58
CA ILE A 136 -5.45 15.30 -5.96
C ILE A 136 -4.23 15.57 -6.86
N MET A 137 -3.61 14.53 -7.40
CA MET A 137 -2.45 14.69 -8.28
C MET A 137 -2.81 15.33 -9.62
N ASN A 138 -3.94 14.93 -10.24
CA ASN A 138 -4.27 15.32 -11.61
C ASN A 138 -5.09 16.60 -11.69
N ASP A 139 -5.90 16.91 -10.68
CA ASP A 139 -6.81 18.05 -10.69
C ASP A 139 -6.37 19.18 -9.75
N GLU A 140 -5.90 18.85 -8.57
CA GLU A 140 -5.49 19.84 -7.58
C GLU A 140 -4.04 20.32 -7.81
N LEU A 141 -3.07 19.38 -7.89
CA LEU A 141 -1.67 19.71 -8.15
C LEU A 141 -1.38 20.08 -9.60
N ARG A 142 -1.92 19.35 -10.57
CA ARG A 142 -1.99 19.63 -12.04
C ARG A 142 -0.72 20.06 -12.78
N ASP A 143 0.45 19.98 -12.19
CA ASP A 143 1.67 20.52 -12.78
C ASP A 143 2.75 19.44 -12.88
N TYR A 144 3.55 19.47 -13.92
CA TYR A 144 4.66 18.54 -14.14
C TYR A 144 5.74 18.59 -13.06
N ARG A 145 5.91 19.70 -12.36
CA ARG A 145 6.84 19.82 -11.21
C ARG A 145 6.50 18.87 -10.06
N PHE A 146 5.28 18.37 -10.02
CA PHE A 146 4.84 17.37 -9.05
C PHE A 146 5.13 15.92 -9.46
N TYR A 147 5.73 15.73 -10.64
CA TYR A 147 6.31 14.45 -11.06
C TYR A 147 7.82 14.46 -10.83
N LYS A 148 8.40 13.25 -10.70
CA LYS A 148 9.86 13.05 -10.75
C LYS A 148 10.37 13.28 -12.17
N GLU A 149 11.70 13.28 -12.32
CA GLU A 149 12.37 13.41 -13.63
C GLU A 149 11.91 12.38 -14.68
N ASP A 150 11.44 11.20 -14.24
CA ASP A 150 10.89 10.16 -15.10
C ASP A 150 9.50 10.48 -15.68
N MET A 151 8.85 11.53 -15.19
CA MET A 151 7.50 11.98 -15.58
C MET A 151 6.40 10.93 -15.33
N LEU A 152 6.70 9.90 -14.57
CA LEU A 152 5.80 8.79 -14.26
C LEU A 152 5.42 8.75 -12.77
N HIS A 153 6.39 8.92 -11.90
CA HIS A 153 6.19 8.85 -10.46
C HIS A 153 5.94 10.24 -9.86
N PRO A 154 5.04 10.36 -8.87
CA PRO A 154 4.91 11.59 -8.10
C PRO A 154 6.22 12.01 -7.45
N SER A 155 6.49 13.31 -7.41
CA SER A 155 7.63 13.90 -6.69
C SER A 155 7.46 13.75 -5.18
N GLN A 156 8.53 13.98 -4.43
CA GLN A 156 8.47 13.98 -2.96
C GLN A 156 7.47 15.02 -2.44
N GLN A 157 7.45 16.22 -3.05
CA GLN A 157 6.51 17.28 -2.70
C GLN A 157 5.05 16.86 -2.89
N ALA A 158 4.73 16.18 -4.02
CA ALA A 158 3.39 15.65 -4.25
C ALA A 158 3.00 14.58 -3.24
N LEU A 159 3.93 13.68 -2.89
CA LEU A 159 3.69 12.64 -1.89
C LEU A 159 3.42 13.24 -0.50
N GLU A 160 4.16 14.27 -0.11
CA GLU A 160 3.96 14.98 1.16
C GLU A 160 2.59 15.66 1.20
N TYR A 161 2.21 16.35 0.13
CA TYR A 161 0.90 16.98 0.03
C TYR A 161 -0.25 15.96 0.11
N ILE A 162 -0.21 14.88 -0.69
CA ILE A 162 -1.22 13.82 -0.65
C ILE A 162 -1.27 13.17 0.74
N TRP A 163 -0.13 12.97 1.39
CA TRP A 163 -0.05 12.44 2.74
C TRP A 163 -0.68 13.36 3.78
N GLU A 164 -0.49 14.68 3.68
CA GLU A 164 -1.12 15.66 4.55
C GLU A 164 -2.65 15.63 4.42
N GLN A 165 -3.18 15.56 3.18
CA GLN A 165 -4.62 15.41 2.94
C GLN A 165 -5.16 14.09 3.52
N PHE A 166 -4.41 12.99 3.37
CA PHE A 166 -4.78 11.71 3.95
C PHE A 166 -4.85 11.76 5.48
N ARG A 167 -3.85 12.37 6.11
CA ARG A 167 -3.82 12.58 7.56
C ARG A 167 -5.00 13.43 8.03
N ALA A 168 -5.22 14.56 7.39
CA ALA A 168 -6.32 15.47 7.73
C ALA A 168 -7.70 14.78 7.65
N THR A 169 -7.85 13.81 6.73
CA THR A 169 -9.10 13.07 6.53
C THR A 169 -9.31 11.94 7.54
N TYR A 170 -8.27 11.17 7.86
CA TYR A 170 -8.41 9.89 8.56
C TYR A 170 -7.77 9.85 9.95
N PHE A 171 -6.86 10.76 10.28
CA PHE A 171 -6.14 10.69 11.54
C PHE A 171 -6.83 11.52 12.63
N GLY A 172 -7.13 10.86 13.73
CA GLY A 172 -7.57 11.55 14.94
C GLY A 172 -6.37 11.98 15.81
N LYS A 173 -6.64 12.71 16.89
CA LYS A 173 -5.62 13.26 17.81
C LYS A 173 -4.61 12.22 18.30
N ALA A 174 -5.05 11.00 18.60
CA ALA A 174 -4.15 9.93 19.08
C ALA A 174 -3.15 9.49 18.00
N ALA A 175 -3.58 9.37 16.75
CA ALA A 175 -2.72 9.00 15.64
C ALA A 175 -1.73 10.13 15.30
N GLU A 176 -2.17 11.38 15.35
CA GLU A 176 -1.30 12.55 15.17
C GLU A 176 -0.21 12.60 16.25
N GLN A 177 -0.59 12.43 17.52
CA GLN A 177 0.36 12.39 18.63
C GLN A 177 1.37 11.24 18.46
N PHE A 178 0.90 10.07 18.01
CA PHE A 178 1.79 8.93 17.72
C PHE A 178 2.83 9.29 16.64
N LEU A 179 2.42 9.97 15.56
CA LEU A 179 3.34 10.40 14.50
C LEU A 179 4.39 11.39 15.01
N GLU A 180 4.00 12.33 15.87
CA GLU A 180 4.93 13.27 16.49
C GLU A 180 5.95 12.56 17.38
N ASP A 181 5.51 11.67 18.24
CA ASP A 181 6.37 10.86 19.09
C ASP A 181 7.27 9.91 18.31
N TRP A 182 6.80 9.44 17.14
CA TRP A 182 7.56 8.54 16.27
C TRP A 182 8.60 9.26 15.41
N ARG A 183 8.41 10.55 15.12
CA ARG A 183 9.29 11.36 14.26
C ARG A 183 10.77 11.25 14.64
N PRO A 184 11.20 11.54 15.89
CA PRO A 184 12.61 11.49 16.26
C PRO A 184 13.18 10.06 16.14
N ILE A 185 12.36 9.03 16.38
CA ILE A 185 12.78 7.63 16.24
C ILE A 185 13.00 7.29 14.76
N ARG A 186 12.08 7.70 13.88
CA ARG A 186 12.20 7.51 12.44
C ARG A 186 13.46 8.19 11.90
N GLU A 187 13.72 9.41 12.31
CA GLU A 187 14.91 10.17 11.92
C GLU A 187 16.19 9.48 12.39
N ALA A 188 16.25 9.07 13.66
CA ALA A 188 17.40 8.33 14.21
C ALA A 188 17.64 6.99 13.49
N LEU A 189 16.58 6.30 13.06
CA LEU A 189 16.68 5.06 12.27
C LEU A 189 17.10 5.32 10.83
N GLY A 190 16.72 6.48 10.26
CA GLY A 190 17.06 6.93 8.91
C GLY A 190 18.51 7.43 8.81
N HIS A 191 19.09 7.96 9.89
CA HIS A 191 20.47 8.37 9.94
C HIS A 191 21.40 7.15 9.72
N LYS A 192 21.99 7.05 8.52
CA LYS A 192 23.18 6.23 8.31
C LYS A 192 24.31 6.95 9.03
N PRO A 193 24.94 6.39 10.08
CA PRO A 193 26.13 6.99 10.64
C PRO A 193 27.16 7.10 9.52
N SER A 194 27.64 8.30 9.23
CA SER A 194 28.82 8.52 8.41
C SER A 194 30.02 7.97 9.21
N ILE A 195 30.29 6.68 9.05
CA ILE A 195 31.51 6.07 9.55
C ILE A 195 32.60 6.60 8.62
N PRO A 196 33.61 7.35 9.13
CA PRO A 196 34.80 7.62 8.37
C PRO A 196 35.36 6.28 7.88
N ARG A 197 35.65 6.16 6.60
CA ARG A 197 36.22 4.98 5.98
C ARG A 197 37.61 4.76 6.60
N ALA A 198 37.65 4.08 7.75
CA ALA A 198 38.92 3.52 8.25
C ALA A 198 39.36 2.46 7.27
N ARG A 199 40.55 2.67 6.70
CA ARG A 199 41.24 1.70 5.84
C ARG A 199 41.35 0.36 6.58
N ASN A 200 40.92 -0.69 5.89
CA ASN A 200 41.26 -2.10 6.08
C ASN A 200 41.51 -2.62 7.51
N THR A 201 40.52 -3.33 8.07
CA THR A 201 40.81 -4.65 8.66
C THR A 201 39.57 -5.53 8.56
N ARG A 202 39.77 -6.74 8.03
CA ARG A 202 38.77 -7.81 7.92
C ARG A 202 38.31 -8.23 9.32
N SER A 203 37.04 -8.03 9.64
CA SER A 203 36.24 -8.94 10.47
C SER A 203 34.78 -8.44 10.50
N SER A 204 33.95 -9.07 9.72
CA SER A 204 32.49 -8.91 9.77
C SER A 204 31.96 -9.74 10.94
N SER A 205 31.70 -9.12 12.09
CA SER A 205 31.04 -9.81 13.18
C SER A 205 29.51 -9.76 13.02
N PRO A 206 28.82 -10.91 13.13
CA PRO A 206 27.34 -11.02 12.99
C PRO A 206 26.53 -10.26 14.05
N GLY A 207 27.17 -9.76 15.09
CA GLY A 207 26.50 -9.17 16.25
C GLY A 207 25.85 -7.79 16.03
N ARG A 208 26.29 -7.00 15.02
CA ARG A 208 25.79 -5.63 14.81
C ARG A 208 24.40 -5.57 14.19
N LYS A 209 24.07 -6.52 13.31
CA LYS A 209 22.75 -6.60 12.66
C LYS A 209 21.67 -7.00 13.68
N ARG A 210 21.98 -8.01 14.50
CA ARG A 210 21.11 -8.51 15.58
C ARG A 210 20.77 -7.44 16.62
N ARG A 211 21.73 -6.56 16.97
CA ARG A 211 21.53 -5.49 17.95
C ARG A 211 20.59 -4.38 17.44
N LYS A 212 20.67 -4.03 16.14
CA LYS A 212 19.74 -3.07 15.50
C LYS A 212 18.34 -3.62 15.38
N ASP A 213 18.20 -4.89 15.05
CA ASP A 213 16.87 -5.52 14.89
C ASP A 213 16.18 -5.72 16.23
N ASN A 214 16.92 -6.03 17.31
CA ASN A 214 16.39 -6.09 18.66
C ASN A 214 15.97 -4.71 19.19
N LEU A 215 16.78 -3.67 18.93
CA LEU A 215 16.41 -2.29 19.30
C LEU A 215 15.14 -1.82 18.60
N ARG A 216 15.00 -2.13 17.31
CA ARG A 216 13.79 -1.84 16.52
C ARG A 216 12.56 -2.54 17.11
N ARG A 217 12.65 -3.85 17.40
CA ARG A 217 11.53 -4.61 17.98
C ARG A 217 11.11 -4.08 19.35
N ASN A 218 12.05 -3.81 20.23
CA ASN A 218 11.75 -3.31 21.57
C ASN A 218 11.12 -1.92 21.57
N ILE A 219 11.58 -1.01 20.68
CA ILE A 219 11.01 0.34 20.57
C ILE A 219 9.60 0.29 19.96
N ILE A 220 9.39 -0.55 18.95
CA ILE A 220 8.08 -0.73 18.32
C ILE A 220 7.11 -1.34 19.34
N SER A 221 7.47 -2.42 20.02
CA SER A 221 6.65 -3.07 21.05
C SER A 221 6.25 -2.10 22.16
N TYR A 222 7.22 -1.39 22.75
CA TYR A 222 6.95 -0.42 23.82
C TYR A 222 5.96 0.68 23.43
N LYS A 223 6.05 1.18 22.19
CA LYS A 223 5.12 2.24 21.73
C LYS A 223 3.77 1.69 21.28
N MET A 224 3.71 0.49 20.73
CA MET A 224 2.44 -0.16 20.40
C MET A 224 1.63 -0.44 21.68
N GLU A 225 2.26 -0.90 22.76
CA GLU A 225 1.63 -1.06 24.06
C GLU A 225 1.15 0.27 24.65
N LYS A 226 1.98 1.32 24.59
CA LYS A 226 1.63 2.66 25.12
C LYS A 226 0.38 3.26 24.45
N TYR A 227 0.14 2.98 23.18
CA TYR A 227 -0.98 3.55 22.42
C TYR A 227 -2.12 2.55 22.18
N HIS A 228 -2.10 1.38 22.82
CA HIS A 228 -3.11 0.31 22.63
C HIS A 228 -3.33 -0.06 21.16
N LEU A 229 -2.22 -0.15 20.39
CA LEU A 229 -2.23 -0.48 18.96
C LEU A 229 -2.01 -1.99 18.70
N LEU A 230 -1.99 -2.79 19.73
CA LEU A 230 -1.97 -4.26 19.70
C LEU A 230 -3.36 -4.82 19.99
#